data_55ad208d236d74c952f352c9714799f9
#
_entry.id   55ad208d236d74c952f352c9714799f9
#
_cell.length_a   1.000
_cell.length_b   1.000
_cell.length_c   1.000
_cell.angle_alpha   90.00
_cell.angle_beta   90.00
_cell.angle_gamma   90.00
#
_symmetry.space_group_name_H-M   'P 1'
#
loop_
_entity.id
_entity.type
_entity.pdbx_description
1 polymer ?
#
loop_
_entity_poly.entity_id
_entity_poly.type
_entity_poly.pdbx_seq_one_letter_code
_entity_poly.pdbx_strand_id
1 'polypeptide(L)'
;ALGNLLPDTCPYIEHESPATYLHPRRRAALLLSEKAIGELGELHPDAVQSLLLQGRPVFASIDVETAFSVLDSAGTVSLESLPRFPAVIRDIAVVVGEAIPAGNVARMLQETAGGLAERVRLFDIYRGAPVPDGHKSMAFHVVYRDTGGTLTDKRVDEVHERLVKTAERTFNAMLRARS
;
A
#
# COMPACT_ATOMS: atom_id res chain seq x y z
N ALA A 1 2.14 12.17 2.13
CA ALA A 1 1.64 13.48 2.58
C ALA A 1 0.14 13.66 2.24
N LEU A 2 -0.29 13.41 1.00
CA LEU A 2 -1.70 13.55 0.59
C LEU A 2 -2.65 12.56 1.29
N GLY A 3 -2.19 11.33 1.55
CA GLY A 3 -3.00 10.31 2.22
C GLY A 3 -3.29 10.57 3.71
N ASN A 4 -2.60 11.54 4.33
CA ASN A 4 -2.88 11.94 5.71
C ASN A 4 -3.97 13.02 5.81
N LEU A 5 -4.26 13.69 4.70
CA LEU A 5 -5.31 14.73 4.64
C LEU A 5 -6.69 14.12 4.33
N LEU A 6 -6.73 12.98 3.67
CA LEU A 6 -7.95 12.32 3.23
C LEU A 6 -7.75 10.78 3.30
N PRO A 7 -8.04 10.15 4.44
CA PRO A 7 -7.82 8.72 4.64
C PRO A 7 -8.54 7.83 3.62
N ASP A 8 -9.70 8.25 3.12
CA ASP A 8 -10.50 7.48 2.15
C ASP A 8 -10.06 7.68 0.68
N THR A 9 -9.14 8.62 0.42
CA THR A 9 -8.64 8.96 -0.90
C THR A 9 -7.13 8.78 -1.01
N CYS A 10 -6.60 7.71 -0.42
CA CYS A 10 -5.16 7.42 -0.47
C CYS A 10 -4.73 7.19 -1.93
N PRO A 11 -3.73 7.93 -2.43
CA PRO A 11 -3.19 7.68 -3.77
C PRO A 11 -2.63 6.27 -3.84
N TYR A 12 -2.93 5.54 -4.90
CA TYR A 12 -2.33 4.25 -5.17
C TYR A 12 -1.50 4.31 -6.46
N ILE A 13 -0.65 3.32 -6.63
CA ILE A 13 0.32 3.25 -7.71
C ILE A 13 -0.12 2.16 -8.68
N GLU A 14 -0.27 2.52 -9.95
CA GLU A 14 -0.44 1.58 -11.04
C GLU A 14 0.87 1.44 -11.83
N HIS A 15 1.21 0.21 -12.21
CA HIS A 15 2.52 -0.09 -12.79
C HIS A 15 2.74 0.41 -14.22
N GLU A 16 1.71 0.92 -14.88
CA GLU A 16 1.80 1.42 -16.25
C GLU A 16 1.70 2.95 -16.28
N SER A 17 2.80 3.61 -16.60
CA SER A 17 2.82 5.02 -16.95
C SER A 17 3.19 5.18 -18.43
N PRO A 18 2.55 6.07 -19.19
CA PRO A 18 2.90 6.37 -20.57
C PRO A 18 4.18 7.18 -20.71
N ALA A 19 4.75 7.69 -19.63
CA ALA A 19 5.91 8.60 -19.66
C ALA A 19 7.14 7.94 -20.26
N THR A 20 7.60 8.45 -21.41
CA THR A 20 8.75 7.92 -22.13
C THR A 20 10.09 8.34 -21.53
N TYR A 21 10.13 9.40 -20.73
CA TYR A 21 11.30 9.88 -20.01
C TYR A 21 11.59 9.11 -18.72
N LEU A 22 10.67 8.23 -18.31
CA LEU A 22 10.86 7.31 -17.20
C LEU A 22 11.33 5.94 -17.68
N HIS A 23 12.02 5.23 -16.81
CA HIS A 23 12.53 3.90 -17.08
C HIS A 23 11.37 2.92 -17.41
N PRO A 24 11.45 2.14 -18.49
CA PRO A 24 10.31 1.34 -18.99
C PRO A 24 9.75 0.31 -18.01
N ARG A 25 10.55 -0.13 -17.04
CA ARG A 25 10.15 -1.14 -16.03
C ARG A 25 10.10 -0.60 -14.59
N ARG A 26 10.51 0.64 -14.35
CA ARG A 26 10.59 1.23 -13.01
C ARG A 26 9.89 2.59 -13.01
N ARG A 27 8.65 2.57 -13.46
CA ARG A 27 7.75 3.72 -13.52
C ARG A 27 6.35 3.29 -13.13
N ALA A 28 5.55 4.23 -12.66
CA ALA A 28 4.17 4.00 -12.24
C ALA A 28 3.34 5.27 -12.42
N ALA A 29 2.06 5.11 -12.65
CA ALA A 29 1.09 6.19 -12.54
C ALA A 29 0.66 6.36 -11.09
N LEU A 30 0.41 7.60 -10.69
CA LEU A 30 -0.23 7.95 -9.42
C LEU A 30 -1.71 8.16 -9.67
N LEU A 31 -2.54 7.37 -8.98
CA LEU A 31 -3.99 7.48 -9.09
C LEU A 31 -4.60 7.96 -7.76
N LEU A 32 -5.60 8.80 -7.87
CA LEU A 32 -6.43 9.25 -6.76
C LEU A 32 -7.89 9.06 -7.15
N SER A 33 -8.63 8.22 -6.43
CA SER A 33 -10.01 7.83 -6.79
C SER A 33 -10.12 7.39 -8.27
N GLU A 34 -9.20 6.51 -8.70
CA GLU A 34 -9.09 5.98 -10.07
C GLU A 34 -8.73 7.00 -11.17
N LYS A 35 -8.57 8.27 -10.84
CA LYS A 35 -8.05 9.28 -11.77
C LYS A 35 -6.54 9.37 -11.69
N ALA A 36 -5.88 9.36 -12.84
CA ALA A 36 -4.44 9.62 -12.91
C ALA A 36 -4.17 11.08 -12.53
N ILE A 37 -3.40 11.28 -11.47
CA ILE A 37 -2.98 12.59 -10.97
C ILE A 37 -1.49 12.85 -11.16
N GLY A 38 -0.77 11.89 -11.73
CA GLY A 38 0.65 12.06 -11.95
C GLY A 38 1.36 10.74 -12.18
N GLU A 39 2.68 10.81 -12.09
CA GLU A 39 3.54 9.66 -12.34
C GLU A 39 4.83 9.75 -11.52
N LEU A 40 5.44 8.61 -11.32
CA LEU A 40 6.73 8.50 -10.66
C LEU A 40 7.57 7.35 -11.24
N GLY A 41 8.87 7.47 -11.13
CA GLY A 41 9.77 6.41 -11.57
C GLY A 41 11.22 6.83 -11.61
N GLU A 42 12.10 5.90 -11.92
CA GLU A 42 13.49 6.22 -12.27
C GLU A 42 13.52 6.92 -13.63
N LEU A 43 14.40 7.88 -13.81
CA LEU A 43 14.61 8.48 -15.13
C LEU A 43 15.15 7.45 -16.11
N HIS A 44 14.76 7.62 -17.39
CA HIS A 44 15.31 6.80 -18.47
C HIS A 44 16.82 6.93 -18.54
N PRO A 45 17.60 5.85 -18.76
CA PRO A 45 19.05 5.92 -18.83
C PRO A 45 19.58 6.98 -19.81
N ASP A 46 18.94 7.15 -20.96
CA ASP A 46 19.32 8.17 -21.95
C ASP A 46 19.14 9.60 -21.41
N ALA A 47 18.07 9.83 -20.63
CA ALA A 47 17.85 11.12 -19.98
C ALA A 47 18.92 11.39 -18.91
N VAL A 48 19.25 10.37 -18.11
CA VAL A 48 20.32 10.45 -17.10
C VAL A 48 21.64 10.80 -17.75
N GLN A 49 21.98 10.17 -18.87
CA GLN A 49 23.20 10.43 -19.62
C GLN A 49 23.22 11.84 -20.24
N SER A 50 22.12 12.24 -20.88
CA SER A 50 22.02 13.57 -21.56
C SER A 50 22.09 14.72 -20.55
N LEU A 51 21.55 14.52 -19.34
CA LEU A 51 21.58 15.52 -18.27
C LEU A 51 22.82 15.43 -17.38
N LEU A 52 23.78 14.53 -17.70
CA LEU A 52 24.98 14.28 -16.91
C LEU A 52 24.72 14.00 -15.43
N LEU A 53 23.61 13.34 -15.13
CA LEU A 53 23.25 12.97 -13.77
C LEU A 53 24.01 11.71 -13.34
N GLN A 54 24.25 11.59 -12.04
CA GLN A 54 24.89 10.41 -11.46
C GLN A 54 23.86 9.53 -10.72
N GLY A 55 24.10 8.22 -10.70
CA GLY A 55 23.27 7.26 -9.99
C GLY A 55 21.96 6.93 -10.73
N ARG A 56 20.92 6.65 -9.97
CA ARG A 56 19.57 6.33 -10.46
C ARG A 56 18.57 7.34 -9.91
N PRO A 57 18.47 8.53 -10.51
CA PRO A 57 17.56 9.56 -10.03
C PRO A 57 16.11 9.12 -10.22
N VAL A 58 15.30 9.39 -9.21
CA VAL A 58 13.84 9.16 -9.21
C VAL A 58 13.17 10.51 -9.45
N PHE A 59 12.18 10.50 -10.30
CA PHE A 59 11.37 11.65 -10.63
C PHE A 59 9.90 11.36 -10.27
N ALA A 60 9.20 12.38 -9.79
CA ALA A 60 7.76 12.34 -9.59
C ALA A 60 7.14 13.65 -10.08
N SER A 61 6.01 13.55 -10.77
CA SER A 61 5.20 14.67 -11.21
C SER A 61 3.76 14.49 -10.71
N ILE A 62 3.14 15.56 -10.25
CA ILE A 62 1.75 15.55 -9.80
C ILE A 62 1.02 16.72 -10.48
N ASP A 63 -0.10 16.41 -11.14
CA ASP A 63 -1.07 17.36 -11.61
C ASP A 63 -1.91 17.84 -10.41
N VAL A 64 -1.54 19.00 -9.92
CA VAL A 64 -2.14 19.59 -8.72
C VAL A 64 -3.59 19.98 -8.97
N GLU A 65 -3.92 20.45 -10.18
CA GLU A 65 -5.26 20.86 -10.55
C GLU A 65 -6.23 19.69 -10.59
N THR A 66 -5.83 18.59 -11.23
CA THR A 66 -6.60 17.34 -11.22
C THR A 66 -6.70 16.77 -9.80
N ALA A 67 -5.63 16.79 -9.01
CA ALA A 67 -5.65 16.33 -7.63
C ALA A 67 -6.66 17.12 -6.79
N PHE A 68 -6.63 18.46 -6.85
CA PHE A 68 -7.61 19.29 -6.13
C PHE A 68 -9.04 19.07 -6.62
N SER A 69 -9.28 18.90 -7.91
CA SER A 69 -10.63 18.63 -8.42
C SER A 69 -11.23 17.33 -7.87
N VAL A 70 -10.38 16.31 -7.68
CA VAL A 70 -10.79 15.06 -7.06
C VAL A 70 -11.07 15.23 -5.57
N LEU A 71 -10.24 16.01 -4.87
CA LEU A 71 -10.39 16.30 -3.46
C LEU A 71 -11.66 17.12 -3.17
N ASP A 72 -11.94 18.15 -3.97
CA ASP A 72 -13.14 18.96 -3.85
C ASP A 72 -14.42 18.13 -4.08
N SER A 73 -14.37 17.16 -5.00
CA SER A 73 -15.49 16.26 -5.25
C SER A 73 -15.72 15.23 -4.15
N ALA A 74 -14.69 14.93 -3.35
CA ALA A 74 -14.76 13.99 -2.22
C ALA A 74 -15.43 14.61 -0.97
N GLY A 75 -15.75 15.89 -0.98
CA GLY A 75 -16.45 16.58 0.11
C GLY A 75 -15.52 17.23 1.14
N THR A 76 -16.14 17.89 2.09
CA THR A 76 -15.45 18.65 3.14
C THR A 76 -14.65 17.71 4.04
N VAL A 77 -13.40 18.07 4.34
CA VAL A 77 -12.60 17.39 5.37
C VAL A 77 -13.38 17.41 6.68
N SER A 78 -13.92 16.27 7.06
CA SER A 78 -14.54 16.11 8.38
C SER A 78 -13.44 15.86 9.40
N LEU A 79 -13.41 16.64 10.45
CA LEU A 79 -12.59 16.32 11.61
C LEU A 79 -13.16 15.05 12.27
N GLU A 80 -12.49 13.92 12.05
CA GLU A 80 -12.80 12.74 12.84
C GLU A 80 -12.53 13.01 14.32
N SER A 81 -13.47 12.61 15.15
CA SER A 81 -13.27 12.69 16.61
C SER A 81 -12.06 11.83 17.00
N LEU A 82 -11.24 12.34 17.90
CA LEU A 82 -10.08 11.59 18.41
C LEU A 82 -10.53 10.20 18.88
N PRO A 83 -9.77 9.16 18.52
CA PRO A 83 -10.11 7.80 18.90
C PRO A 83 -10.20 7.66 20.43
N ARG A 84 -11.33 7.17 20.93
CA ARG A 84 -11.59 7.00 22.37
C ARG A 84 -10.99 5.71 22.92
N PHE A 85 -10.77 4.71 22.07
CA PHE A 85 -10.31 3.39 22.48
C PHE A 85 -8.92 3.09 21.93
N PRO A 86 -8.09 2.33 22.66
CA PRO A 86 -6.74 1.99 22.23
C PRO A 86 -6.76 1.11 21.00
N ALA A 87 -5.75 1.27 20.13
CA ALA A 87 -5.51 0.38 19.01
C ALA A 87 -4.73 -0.86 19.45
N VAL A 88 -4.98 -1.98 18.75
CA VAL A 88 -4.18 -3.20 18.85
C VAL A 88 -3.41 -3.36 17.55
N ILE A 89 -2.11 -3.57 17.61
CA ILE A 89 -1.26 -3.78 16.43
C ILE A 89 -0.88 -5.24 16.35
N ARG A 90 -1.02 -5.83 15.16
CA ARG A 90 -0.54 -7.17 14.83
C ARG A 90 0.23 -7.14 13.52
N ASP A 91 1.25 -7.96 13.45
CA ASP A 91 2.05 -8.12 12.25
C ASP A 91 1.61 -9.37 11.49
N ILE A 92 1.49 -9.24 10.18
CA ILE A 92 1.26 -10.36 9.28
C ILE A 92 2.37 -10.40 8.23
N ALA A 93 3.00 -11.57 8.05
CA ALA A 93 3.99 -11.79 7.01
C ALA A 93 3.47 -12.87 6.05
N VAL A 94 3.35 -12.50 4.78
CA VAL A 94 2.85 -13.37 3.72
C VAL A 94 3.91 -13.54 2.63
N VAL A 95 4.13 -14.78 2.20
CA VAL A 95 5.00 -15.12 1.09
C VAL A 95 4.14 -15.27 -0.16
N VAL A 96 4.41 -14.47 -1.17
CA VAL A 96 3.64 -14.42 -2.42
C VAL A 96 4.57 -14.41 -3.62
N GLY A 97 4.04 -14.74 -4.80
CA GLY A 97 4.81 -14.65 -6.05
C GLY A 97 5.36 -13.24 -6.31
N GLU A 98 6.54 -13.15 -6.91
CA GLU A 98 7.29 -11.90 -7.12
C GLU A 98 6.46 -10.85 -7.90
N ALA A 99 5.61 -11.29 -8.83
CA ALA A 99 4.78 -10.40 -9.65
C ALA A 99 3.62 -9.73 -8.90
N ILE A 100 3.28 -10.20 -7.67
CA ILE A 100 2.14 -9.67 -6.92
C ILE A 100 2.52 -8.31 -6.28
N PRO A 101 1.80 -7.21 -6.64
CA PRO A 101 2.06 -5.91 -6.06
C PRO A 101 1.69 -5.86 -4.56
N ALA A 102 2.51 -5.17 -3.76
CA ALA A 102 2.24 -4.99 -2.33
C ALA A 102 0.91 -4.26 -2.06
N GLY A 103 0.54 -3.33 -2.93
CA GLY A 103 -0.73 -2.61 -2.85
C GLY A 103 -1.95 -3.53 -2.94
N ASN A 104 -1.89 -4.58 -3.78
CA ASN A 104 -2.98 -5.55 -3.90
C ASN A 104 -3.15 -6.36 -2.61
N VAL A 105 -2.02 -6.75 -1.99
CA VAL A 105 -2.06 -7.45 -0.70
C VAL A 105 -2.59 -6.53 0.39
N ALA A 106 -2.09 -5.29 0.49
CA ALA A 106 -2.55 -4.32 1.47
C ALA A 106 -4.05 -4.05 1.35
N ARG A 107 -4.55 -3.87 0.14
CA ARG A 107 -5.98 -3.65 -0.15
C ARG A 107 -6.82 -4.86 0.30
N MET A 108 -6.42 -6.06 -0.07
CA MET A 108 -7.11 -7.29 0.35
C MET A 108 -7.16 -7.42 1.87
N LEU A 109 -6.05 -7.11 2.56
CA LEU A 109 -5.99 -7.13 4.03
C LEU A 109 -6.96 -6.10 4.63
N GLN A 110 -6.97 -4.87 4.10
CA GLN A 110 -7.85 -3.79 4.55
C GLN A 110 -9.33 -4.16 4.36
N GLU A 111 -9.70 -4.63 3.18
CA GLU A 111 -11.08 -5.02 2.84
C GLU A 111 -11.56 -6.22 3.69
N THR A 112 -10.69 -7.22 3.88
CA THR A 112 -11.03 -8.42 4.67
C THR A 112 -11.19 -8.11 6.15
N ALA A 113 -10.40 -7.19 6.70
CA ALA A 113 -10.53 -6.74 8.08
C ALA A 113 -11.77 -5.87 8.30
N GLY A 114 -12.23 -5.22 7.22
CA GLY A 114 -13.40 -4.32 7.27
C GLY A 114 -13.14 -3.12 8.20
N GLY A 115 -14.20 -2.61 8.81
CA GLY A 115 -14.14 -1.44 9.70
C GLY A 115 -13.27 -1.60 10.96
N LEU A 116 -12.74 -2.78 11.24
CA LEU A 116 -11.84 -3.01 12.36
C LEU A 116 -10.37 -2.71 12.03
N ALA A 117 -9.97 -2.69 10.76
CA ALA A 117 -8.64 -2.24 10.38
C ALA A 117 -8.64 -0.74 10.13
N GLU A 118 -8.11 0.01 11.08
CA GLU A 118 -7.85 1.44 10.90
C GLU A 118 -6.79 1.69 9.83
N ARG A 119 -5.76 0.83 9.79
CA ARG A 119 -4.64 0.98 8.85
C ARG A 119 -3.92 -0.34 8.60
N VAL A 120 -3.54 -0.55 7.34
CA VAL A 120 -2.60 -1.60 6.92
C VAL A 120 -1.38 -0.93 6.31
N ARG A 121 -0.18 -1.23 6.80
CA ARG A 121 1.06 -0.62 6.33
C ARG A 121 2.12 -1.68 6.09
N LEU A 122 2.63 -1.74 4.85
CA LEU A 122 3.83 -2.50 4.52
C LEU A 122 5.03 -1.88 5.24
N PHE A 123 5.84 -2.71 5.91
CA PHE A 123 7.07 -2.23 6.56
C PHE A 123 8.32 -3.00 6.12
N ASP A 124 8.16 -4.22 5.56
CA ASP A 124 9.31 -4.99 5.08
C ASP A 124 8.97 -5.82 3.84
N ILE A 125 9.95 -5.96 2.95
CA ILE A 125 9.93 -6.90 1.82
C ILE A 125 11.24 -7.67 1.81
N TYR A 126 11.18 -8.98 2.01
CA TYR A 126 12.34 -9.85 2.05
C TYR A 126 12.37 -10.85 0.89
N ARG A 127 13.57 -11.04 0.34
CA ARG A 127 13.90 -12.03 -0.69
C ARG A 127 15.10 -12.82 -0.24
N GLY A 128 15.09 -14.10 -0.47
CA GLY A 128 16.18 -15.01 -0.08
C GLY A 128 15.71 -16.08 0.88
N ALA A 129 16.58 -17.04 1.21
CA ALA A 129 16.21 -18.16 2.08
C ALA A 129 15.64 -17.69 3.43
N PRO A 130 14.54 -18.27 3.93
CA PRO A 130 13.84 -19.47 3.45
C PRO A 130 12.70 -19.20 2.45
N VAL A 131 12.60 -18.00 1.86
CA VAL A 131 11.58 -17.69 0.85
C VAL A 131 11.95 -18.39 -0.46
N PRO A 132 11.04 -19.15 -1.11
CA PRO A 132 11.32 -19.84 -2.36
C PRO A 132 11.69 -18.87 -3.50
N ASP A 133 12.47 -19.37 -4.47
CA ASP A 133 12.79 -18.61 -5.68
C ASP A 133 11.50 -18.18 -6.41
N GLY A 134 11.52 -16.97 -6.99
CA GLY A 134 10.35 -16.38 -7.64
C GLY A 134 9.26 -15.87 -6.68
N HIS A 135 9.53 -15.86 -5.37
CA HIS A 135 8.64 -15.35 -4.34
C HIS A 135 9.31 -14.25 -3.52
N LYS A 136 8.49 -13.49 -2.82
CA LYS A 136 8.89 -12.50 -1.82
C LYS A 136 8.02 -12.60 -0.58
N SER A 137 8.60 -12.34 0.59
CA SER A 137 7.88 -12.18 1.84
C SER A 137 7.57 -10.70 2.03
N MET A 138 6.32 -10.37 2.26
CA MET A 138 5.87 -9.01 2.57
C MET A 138 5.30 -8.97 3.98
N ALA A 139 5.80 -8.05 4.81
CA ALA A 139 5.38 -7.90 6.19
C ALA A 139 4.58 -6.60 6.37
N PHE A 140 3.41 -6.72 6.98
CA PHE A 140 2.48 -5.62 7.20
C PHE A 140 2.17 -5.44 8.67
N HIS A 141 2.15 -4.19 9.14
CA HIS A 141 1.48 -3.81 10.37
C HIS A 141 -0.01 -3.62 10.09
N VAL A 142 -0.86 -4.33 10.83
CA VAL A 142 -2.31 -4.12 10.83
C VAL A 142 -2.70 -3.49 12.15
N VAL A 143 -3.22 -2.28 12.08
CA VAL A 143 -3.71 -1.52 13.23
C VAL A 143 -5.20 -1.74 13.34
N TYR A 144 -5.63 -2.40 14.40
CA TYR A 144 -7.03 -2.66 14.68
C TYR A 144 -7.57 -1.66 15.69
N ARG A 145 -8.73 -1.11 15.42
CA ARG A 145 -9.46 -0.25 16.36
C ARG A 145 -10.97 -0.42 16.15
N ASP A 146 -11.70 -0.37 17.23
CA ASP A 146 -13.16 -0.30 17.20
C ASP A 146 -13.58 1.08 17.72
N THR A 147 -14.54 1.70 17.03
CA THR A 147 -15.09 3.00 17.43
C THR A 147 -16.15 2.85 18.55
N GLY A 148 -16.69 1.65 18.74
CA GLY A 148 -17.74 1.35 19.71
C GLY A 148 -17.22 0.84 21.06
N GLY A 149 -15.95 0.40 21.16
CA GLY A 149 -15.44 -0.19 22.40
C GLY A 149 -13.99 -0.64 22.33
N THR A 150 -13.46 -1.09 23.46
CA THR A 150 -12.12 -1.67 23.52
C THR A 150 -12.12 -3.05 22.87
N LEU A 151 -11.19 -3.28 21.92
CA LEU A 151 -11.03 -4.58 21.30
C LEU A 151 -10.48 -5.61 22.29
N THR A 152 -11.06 -6.80 22.26
CA THR A 152 -10.52 -7.96 22.97
C THR A 152 -9.53 -8.70 22.07
N ASP A 153 -8.50 -9.34 22.67
CA ASP A 153 -7.54 -10.15 21.92
C ASP A 153 -8.25 -11.22 21.08
N LYS A 154 -9.25 -11.88 21.64
CA LYS A 154 -10.05 -12.89 20.92
C LYS A 154 -10.64 -12.33 19.61
N ARG A 155 -11.22 -11.13 19.67
CA ARG A 155 -11.82 -10.49 18.48
C ARG A 155 -10.79 -10.14 17.43
N VAL A 156 -9.61 -9.66 17.87
CA VAL A 156 -8.49 -9.37 16.99
C VAL A 156 -7.96 -10.65 16.35
N ASP A 157 -7.78 -11.71 17.12
CA ASP A 157 -7.27 -12.99 16.64
C ASP A 157 -8.21 -13.63 15.60
N GLU A 158 -9.52 -13.59 15.81
CA GLU A 158 -10.53 -14.05 14.84
C GLU A 158 -10.42 -13.32 13.49
N VAL A 159 -10.25 -11.99 13.53
CA VAL A 159 -10.07 -11.18 12.31
C VAL A 159 -8.73 -11.48 11.66
N HIS A 160 -7.69 -11.57 12.46
CA HIS A 160 -6.33 -11.84 11.98
C HIS A 160 -6.23 -13.21 11.28
N GLU A 161 -6.82 -14.26 11.86
CA GLU A 161 -6.91 -15.57 11.20
C GLU A 161 -7.68 -15.53 9.87
N ARG A 162 -8.72 -14.70 9.78
CA ARG A 162 -9.47 -14.51 8.55
C ARG A 162 -8.61 -13.84 7.48
N LEU A 163 -7.78 -12.84 7.85
CA LEU A 163 -6.82 -12.20 6.93
C LEU A 163 -5.85 -13.21 6.34
N VAL A 164 -5.30 -14.05 7.20
CA VAL A 164 -4.38 -15.12 6.82
C VAL A 164 -5.03 -16.06 5.80
N LYS A 165 -6.18 -16.63 6.13
CA LYS A 165 -6.91 -17.56 5.26
C LYS A 165 -7.30 -16.92 3.92
N THR A 166 -7.64 -15.63 3.93
CA THR A 166 -7.96 -14.91 2.70
C THR A 166 -6.71 -14.68 1.83
N ALA A 167 -5.57 -14.34 2.45
CA ALA A 167 -4.31 -14.19 1.73
C ALA A 167 -3.87 -15.49 1.07
N GLU A 168 -3.94 -16.60 1.79
CA GLU A 168 -3.66 -17.94 1.26
C GLU A 168 -4.52 -18.26 0.05
N ARG A 169 -5.83 -18.02 0.15
CA ARG A 169 -6.78 -18.32 -0.93
C ARG A 169 -6.63 -17.41 -2.14
N THR A 170 -6.39 -16.11 -1.93
CA THR A 170 -6.40 -15.11 -3.00
C THR A 170 -5.08 -15.07 -3.76
N PHE A 171 -3.96 -15.22 -3.08
CA PHE A 171 -2.63 -15.09 -3.66
C PHE A 171 -1.83 -16.38 -3.66
N ASN A 172 -2.44 -17.51 -3.27
CA ASN A 172 -1.74 -18.77 -2.97
C ASN A 172 -0.55 -18.49 -2.02
N ALA A 173 -0.78 -17.60 -1.06
CA ALA A 173 0.25 -17.13 -0.14
C ALA A 173 0.60 -18.23 0.87
N MET A 174 1.86 -18.25 1.29
CA MET A 174 2.31 -19.04 2.43
C MET A 174 2.58 -18.11 3.61
N LEU A 175 2.16 -18.49 4.80
CA LEU A 175 2.54 -17.78 6.01
C LEU A 175 4.00 -18.00 6.32
N ARG A 176 4.70 -16.93 6.61
CA ARG A 176 6.01 -17.05 7.23
C ARG A 176 5.81 -17.20 8.74
N ALA A 177 6.10 -18.38 9.29
CA ALA A 177 6.12 -18.57 10.73
C ALA A 177 7.04 -17.53 11.40
N ARG A 178 6.59 -16.92 12.49
CA ARG A 178 7.44 -16.07 13.32
C ARG A 178 8.59 -16.92 13.85
N SER A 179 9.83 -16.50 13.56
CA SER A 179 11.02 -16.95 14.28
C SER A 179 11.07 -16.28 15.63
#